data_7de124e83b2a471d17d764266e6dba47
#
_entry.id   7de124e83b2a471d17d764266e6dba47
#
_cell.length_a   1.000
_cell.length_b   1.000
_cell.length_c   1.000
_cell.angle_alpha   90.00
_cell.angle_beta   90.00
_cell.angle_gamma   90.00
#
_symmetry.space_group_name_H-M   'P 1'
#
loop_
_entity.id
_entity.type
_entity.pdbx_description
1 polymer ?
#
loop_
_entity_poly.entity_id
_entity_poly.type
_entity_poly.pdbx_seq_one_letter_code
_entity_poly.pdbx_strand_id
1 'polypeptide(L)'
;MWKYKVVSPEEVLSKIEPGMAIFLGTGMAEPRTLVKHLMASEEPNLQDLELIQLVSIGDTIPIDERYSRKFRLKTFFSGWIASEAISAGRVDLIPSRFSRIPGLFKSGAIHIDATFIQISPPDENGYACLLGVDVERQAMEAANLVVGEVNAHAPRIMGDTLVHMDEFNYFVESTEPPLYLPRWSVEDIYLKIAANIANVIEDGSCISLGIGPLYEALAVQLATKKHLGVHSPFFTDALMDLIKSGAVTNRRKGVFRGKSSASYLLGSEKMMQWLDHNPLVEFQPEDVITDPKVIGSNDRMIAILPARKIDLTGNVALHAGKGDVTAGPGNVQELFMGAALSKKGRTVFGLPSRNLKGMPNIVLSVDNLPFQFTNRESMDLVVTEYGVAYLMGKTMRERAQALIDIAHPDDRAELVRQAKEAKLIYADQIYFPESGAIYPSKVCCSHEFKDGLKVCFRPIKPSDEDMMRLLFYRFSDQAVYSRYFTSIKTMPHKKMQEYVNVNYHLVMSIVGIVEISGTEKIIAEARYARTKQDAFADTAFIVDEEYHSKGIASYLFELLIRTAREEGIQGFTADVLATNKAMLKVYEKSPFPVQTVLSRGIYELTIPFTPLSELKKRD
;
A
#
# COMPACT_ATOMS: atom_id res chain seq x y z
N MET A 1 22.41 -40.13 -12.10
CA MET A 1 23.28 -40.09 -10.91
C MET A 1 22.49 -40.06 -9.61
N TRP A 2 21.61 -39.12 -9.34
CA TRP A 2 20.88 -38.99 -8.06
C TRP A 2 19.94 -40.17 -7.72
N LYS A 3 19.47 -40.94 -8.71
CA LYS A 3 18.49 -42.04 -8.54
C LYS A 3 18.93 -43.16 -7.59
N TYR A 4 20.22 -43.27 -7.30
CA TYR A 4 20.71 -44.26 -6.30
C TYR A 4 20.39 -43.90 -4.85
N LYS A 5 20.06 -42.61 -4.58
CA LYS A 5 19.57 -42.13 -3.29
C LYS A 5 18.05 -42.09 -3.17
N VAL A 6 17.32 -42.51 -4.24
CA VAL A 6 15.86 -42.54 -4.23
C VAL A 6 15.38 -43.73 -3.39
N VAL A 7 14.55 -43.41 -2.42
CA VAL A 7 13.94 -44.39 -1.51
C VAL A 7 12.43 -44.14 -1.41
N SER A 8 11.70 -45.07 -0.79
CA SER A 8 10.27 -44.84 -0.54
C SER A 8 10.07 -43.85 0.64
N PRO A 9 8.91 -43.21 0.72
CA PRO A 9 8.56 -42.38 1.89
C PRO A 9 8.68 -43.14 3.22
N GLU A 10 8.27 -44.40 3.25
CA GLU A 10 8.33 -45.28 4.45
C GLU A 10 9.77 -45.51 4.89
N GLU A 11 10.70 -45.69 3.95
CA GLU A 11 12.12 -45.82 4.28
C GLU A 11 12.68 -44.56 4.90
N VAL A 12 12.31 -43.37 4.40
CA VAL A 12 12.67 -42.08 5.04
C VAL A 12 12.09 -42.02 6.47
N LEU A 13 10.80 -42.30 6.61
CA LEU A 13 10.10 -42.24 7.89
C LEU A 13 10.66 -43.22 8.93
N SER A 14 11.23 -44.36 8.48
CA SER A 14 11.91 -45.29 9.36
C SER A 14 13.21 -44.75 10.02
N LYS A 15 13.76 -43.62 9.50
CA LYS A 15 14.94 -42.94 10.04
C LYS A 15 14.59 -41.88 11.07
N ILE A 16 13.31 -41.57 11.24
CA ILE A 16 12.84 -40.60 12.21
C ILE A 16 12.75 -41.26 13.57
N GLU A 17 13.17 -40.57 14.60
CA GLU A 17 13.10 -41.01 15.98
C GLU A 17 12.11 -40.14 16.77
N PRO A 18 11.48 -40.68 17.84
CA PRO A 18 10.60 -39.89 18.69
C PRO A 18 11.28 -38.64 19.24
N GLY A 19 10.57 -37.53 19.25
CA GLY A 19 11.07 -36.24 19.73
C GLY A 19 11.88 -35.42 18.72
N MET A 20 12.14 -35.93 17.51
CA MET A 20 12.87 -35.16 16.49
C MET A 20 12.12 -33.90 16.06
N ALA A 21 12.90 -32.83 15.82
CA ALA A 21 12.45 -31.60 15.21
C ALA A 21 12.67 -31.66 13.69
N ILE A 22 11.58 -31.55 12.94
CA ILE A 22 11.58 -31.68 11.46
C ILE A 22 11.16 -30.33 10.84
N PHE A 23 12.07 -29.70 10.10
CA PHE A 23 11.73 -28.56 9.27
C PHE A 23 11.04 -29.04 7.99
N LEU A 24 9.93 -28.40 7.64
CA LEU A 24 9.17 -28.67 6.41
C LEU A 24 9.18 -27.43 5.55
N GLY A 25 9.53 -27.58 4.26
CA GLY A 25 9.41 -26.53 3.27
C GLY A 25 7.99 -25.95 3.28
N THR A 26 7.87 -24.68 2.96
CA THR A 26 6.62 -23.93 3.12
C THR A 26 5.95 -23.64 1.79
N GLY A 27 4.63 -23.70 1.75
CA GLY A 27 3.83 -23.35 0.58
C GLY A 27 4.17 -24.19 -0.64
N MET A 28 4.69 -23.58 -1.68
CA MET A 28 5.05 -24.29 -2.91
C MET A 28 6.24 -25.23 -2.72
N ALA A 29 7.04 -25.03 -1.72
CA ALA A 29 8.15 -25.88 -1.35
C ALA A 29 7.77 -26.99 -0.36
N GLU A 30 6.49 -27.08 0.05
CA GLU A 30 6.00 -28.15 0.93
C GLU A 30 6.16 -29.51 0.28
N PRO A 31 6.87 -30.48 0.93
CA PRO A 31 7.08 -31.82 0.41
C PRO A 31 5.82 -32.68 0.66
N ARG A 32 4.79 -32.48 -0.15
CA ARG A 32 3.43 -32.96 0.11
C ARG A 32 3.31 -34.47 0.17
N THR A 33 4.10 -35.20 -0.62
CA THR A 33 4.12 -36.68 -0.60
C THR A 33 4.66 -37.17 0.74
N LEU A 34 5.81 -36.67 1.17
CA LEU A 34 6.41 -37.03 2.48
C LEU A 34 5.49 -36.67 3.64
N VAL A 35 4.92 -35.45 3.61
CA VAL A 35 4.01 -34.98 4.68
C VAL A 35 2.74 -35.84 4.72
N LYS A 36 2.14 -36.21 3.59
CA LYS A 36 0.98 -37.11 3.56
C LYS A 36 1.29 -38.48 4.15
N HIS A 37 2.43 -39.09 3.79
CA HIS A 37 2.84 -40.35 4.37
C HIS A 37 3.15 -40.22 5.87
N LEU A 38 3.81 -39.14 6.28
CA LEU A 38 4.03 -38.85 7.70
C LEU A 38 2.70 -38.77 8.45
N MET A 39 1.71 -38.05 7.93
CA MET A 39 0.40 -37.93 8.59
C MET A 39 -0.37 -39.25 8.64
N ALA A 40 -0.31 -40.05 7.58
CA ALA A 40 -1.03 -41.32 7.49
C ALA A 40 -0.38 -42.47 8.28
N SER A 41 0.92 -42.42 8.53
CA SER A 41 1.65 -43.49 9.20
C SER A 41 1.30 -43.58 10.70
N GLU A 42 1.16 -44.78 11.22
CA GLU A 42 0.93 -45.06 12.65
C GLU A 42 2.14 -45.73 13.33
N GLU A 43 3.31 -45.68 12.70
CA GLU A 43 4.53 -46.26 13.21
C GLU A 43 4.93 -45.65 14.55
N PRO A 44 5.38 -46.51 15.54
CA PRO A 44 5.68 -46.06 16.91
C PRO A 44 6.81 -45.03 17.01
N ASN A 45 7.73 -45.01 16.06
CA ASN A 45 8.85 -44.06 16.01
C ASN A 45 8.41 -42.63 15.61
N LEU A 46 7.20 -42.48 15.06
CA LEU A 46 6.66 -41.19 14.61
C LEU A 46 5.76 -40.59 15.71
N GLN A 47 6.29 -40.42 16.91
CA GLN A 47 5.57 -39.86 18.06
C GLN A 47 6.35 -38.69 18.66
N ASP A 48 5.61 -37.75 19.27
CA ASP A 48 6.15 -36.57 19.95
C ASP A 48 7.08 -35.72 19.07
N LEU A 49 6.82 -35.65 17.79
CA LEU A 49 7.62 -34.89 16.83
C LEU A 49 7.36 -33.38 16.96
N GLU A 50 8.36 -32.56 16.62
CA GLU A 50 8.21 -31.14 16.42
C GLU A 50 8.26 -30.83 14.92
N LEU A 51 7.16 -30.34 14.34
CA LEU A 51 7.15 -29.89 12.96
C LEU A 51 7.35 -28.37 12.92
N ILE A 52 8.28 -27.91 12.12
CA ILE A 52 8.64 -26.48 12.01
C ILE A 52 8.35 -26.01 10.58
N GLN A 53 7.50 -24.98 10.43
CA GLN A 53 7.21 -24.32 9.15
C GLN A 53 7.28 -22.80 9.30
N LEU A 54 7.72 -22.12 8.24
CA LEU A 54 7.72 -20.65 8.22
C LEU A 54 6.29 -20.10 8.30
N VAL A 55 5.42 -20.58 7.43
CA VAL A 55 3.98 -20.26 7.37
C VAL A 55 3.21 -21.52 7.00
N SER A 56 2.20 -21.87 7.77
CA SER A 56 1.30 -22.98 7.44
C SER A 56 0.21 -22.47 6.49
N ILE A 57 0.30 -22.79 5.20
CA ILE A 57 -0.64 -22.38 4.14
C ILE A 57 -1.21 -23.57 3.35
N GLY A 58 -0.63 -24.75 3.49
CA GLY A 58 -1.12 -25.98 2.87
C GLY A 58 -2.22 -26.67 3.69
N ASP A 59 -2.90 -27.62 3.09
CA ASP A 59 -3.94 -28.46 3.68
C ASP A 59 -3.41 -29.83 4.16
N THR A 60 -2.11 -30.07 3.98
CA THR A 60 -1.51 -31.39 4.19
C THR A 60 -1.24 -31.69 5.67
N ILE A 61 -1.01 -30.65 6.49
CA ILE A 61 -0.80 -30.82 7.94
C ILE A 61 -2.13 -30.57 8.65
N PRO A 62 -2.77 -31.61 9.21
CA PRO A 62 -4.02 -31.44 9.95
C PRO A 62 -3.76 -30.79 11.30
N ILE A 63 -4.43 -29.68 11.58
CA ILE A 63 -4.36 -28.96 12.86
C ILE A 63 -5.52 -29.41 13.76
N ASP A 64 -5.54 -30.69 14.08
CA ASP A 64 -6.61 -31.35 14.85
C ASP A 64 -6.02 -31.97 16.14
N GLU A 65 -6.79 -31.96 17.21
CA GLU A 65 -6.38 -32.56 18.51
C GLU A 65 -6.00 -34.03 18.41
N ARG A 66 -6.53 -34.76 17.44
CA ARG A 66 -6.21 -36.18 17.20
C ARG A 66 -4.72 -36.42 16.96
N TYR A 67 -4.01 -35.42 16.46
CA TYR A 67 -2.59 -35.52 16.13
C TYR A 67 -1.67 -34.98 17.24
N SER A 68 -2.20 -34.49 18.37
CA SER A 68 -1.44 -33.87 19.45
C SER A 68 -0.40 -34.81 20.13
N ARG A 69 -0.58 -36.13 20.03
CA ARG A 69 0.41 -37.12 20.48
C ARG A 69 1.48 -37.39 19.46
N LYS A 70 1.19 -37.17 18.17
CA LYS A 70 2.09 -37.46 17.06
C LYS A 70 3.08 -36.35 16.86
N PHE A 71 2.58 -35.12 16.80
CA PHE A 71 3.42 -33.94 16.59
C PHE A 71 2.84 -32.68 17.21
N ARG A 72 3.73 -31.68 17.40
CA ARG A 72 3.41 -30.27 17.65
C ARG A 72 3.88 -29.46 16.46
N LEU A 73 3.03 -28.57 15.95
CA LEU A 73 3.41 -27.66 14.88
C LEU A 73 3.89 -26.34 15.47
N LYS A 74 5.10 -25.94 15.10
CA LYS A 74 5.67 -24.62 15.39
C LYS A 74 5.69 -23.79 14.10
N THR A 75 5.23 -22.56 14.16
CA THR A 75 5.21 -21.65 13.02
C THR A 75 5.67 -20.25 13.41
N PHE A 76 6.19 -19.48 12.46
CA PHE A 76 6.62 -18.09 12.70
C PHE A 76 5.57 -17.07 12.28
N PHE A 77 4.60 -17.52 11.51
CA PHE A 77 3.50 -16.68 11.06
C PHE A 77 2.20 -17.49 11.00
N SER A 78 1.12 -16.95 11.55
CA SER A 78 -0.13 -17.69 11.66
C SER A 78 -0.78 -18.01 10.31
N GLY A 79 -0.60 -17.15 9.33
CA GLY A 79 -1.41 -17.22 8.12
C GLY A 79 -2.91 -17.17 8.43
N TRP A 80 -3.71 -17.58 7.46
CA TRP A 80 -5.17 -17.69 7.66
C TRP A 80 -5.62 -19.06 8.17
N ILE A 81 -4.78 -20.10 8.03
CA ILE A 81 -5.09 -21.47 8.44
C ILE A 81 -4.81 -21.68 9.93
N ALA A 82 -3.65 -21.25 10.40
CA ALA A 82 -3.17 -21.55 11.75
C ALA A 82 -3.71 -20.59 12.83
N SER A 83 -4.29 -19.43 12.48
CA SER A 83 -4.63 -18.40 13.47
C SER A 83 -5.64 -18.87 14.52
N GLU A 84 -6.64 -19.67 14.14
CA GLU A 84 -7.61 -20.25 15.07
C GLU A 84 -6.98 -21.32 15.95
N ALA A 85 -6.10 -22.14 15.40
CA ALA A 85 -5.39 -23.19 16.11
C ALA A 85 -4.36 -22.62 17.11
N ILE A 86 -3.68 -21.52 16.75
CA ILE A 86 -2.79 -20.79 17.67
C ILE A 86 -3.60 -20.23 18.84
N SER A 87 -4.74 -19.58 18.57
CA SER A 87 -5.61 -19.06 19.61
C SER A 87 -6.21 -20.13 20.50
N ALA A 88 -6.37 -21.35 19.98
CA ALA A 88 -6.83 -22.52 20.73
C ALA A 88 -5.70 -23.30 21.44
N GLY A 89 -4.45 -22.84 21.34
CA GLY A 89 -3.29 -23.50 21.96
C GLY A 89 -2.88 -24.83 21.30
N ARG A 90 -3.28 -25.06 20.04
CA ARG A 90 -2.96 -26.29 19.28
C ARG A 90 -1.74 -26.15 18.38
N VAL A 91 -1.32 -24.92 18.10
CA VAL A 91 -0.13 -24.59 17.29
C VAL A 91 0.69 -23.57 18.03
N ASP A 92 1.98 -23.79 18.12
CA ASP A 92 2.93 -22.91 18.79
C ASP A 92 3.42 -21.84 17.82
N LEU A 93 3.25 -20.57 18.20
CA LEU A 93 3.76 -19.44 17.44
C LEU A 93 5.11 -18.98 18.01
N ILE A 94 6.14 -18.96 17.17
CA ILE A 94 7.44 -18.35 17.47
C ILE A 94 7.42 -16.91 16.96
N PRO A 95 7.30 -15.88 17.82
CA PRO A 95 7.25 -14.49 17.39
C PRO A 95 8.65 -14.03 16.95
N SER A 96 8.92 -14.14 15.66
CA SER A 96 10.17 -13.68 15.05
C SER A 96 9.92 -12.92 13.76
N ARG A 97 10.78 -11.96 13.47
CA ARG A 97 10.87 -11.38 12.14
C ARG A 97 11.50 -12.38 11.19
N PHE A 98 11.04 -12.44 9.95
CA PHE A 98 11.53 -13.43 8.99
C PHE A 98 13.03 -13.31 8.74
N SER A 99 13.56 -12.08 8.64
CA SER A 99 14.99 -11.82 8.52
C SER A 99 15.88 -12.43 9.62
N ARG A 100 15.29 -12.75 10.78
CA ARG A 100 16.04 -13.30 11.93
C ARG A 100 16.04 -14.82 11.97
N ILE A 101 15.12 -15.47 11.26
CA ILE A 101 14.94 -16.93 11.33
C ILE A 101 16.20 -17.68 10.85
N PRO A 102 16.86 -17.31 9.73
CA PRO A 102 18.13 -17.93 9.34
C PRO A 102 19.17 -17.96 10.45
N GLY A 103 19.28 -16.86 11.20
CA GLY A 103 20.19 -16.77 12.35
C GLY A 103 19.78 -17.67 13.54
N LEU A 104 18.49 -17.91 13.75
CA LEU A 104 18.01 -18.82 14.81
C LEU A 104 18.38 -20.27 14.50
N PHE A 105 18.32 -20.68 13.23
CA PHE A 105 18.75 -22.01 12.79
C PHE A 105 20.29 -22.15 12.89
N LYS A 106 21.02 -21.21 12.34
CA LYS A 106 22.50 -21.20 12.39
C LYS A 106 23.08 -21.23 13.81
N SER A 107 22.44 -20.55 14.74
CA SER A 107 22.90 -20.52 16.15
C SER A 107 22.50 -21.73 16.97
N GLY A 108 21.62 -22.60 16.44
CA GLY A 108 21.02 -23.70 17.17
C GLY A 108 20.00 -23.27 18.24
N ALA A 109 19.59 -21.99 18.24
CA ALA A 109 18.50 -21.50 19.10
C ALA A 109 17.17 -22.21 18.78
N ILE A 110 17.00 -22.60 17.53
CA ILE A 110 15.98 -23.54 17.08
C ILE A 110 16.72 -24.74 16.51
N HIS A 111 16.58 -25.89 17.19
CA HIS A 111 17.19 -27.11 16.77
C HIS A 111 16.40 -27.78 15.65
N ILE A 112 17.09 -28.37 14.67
CA ILE A 112 16.51 -29.09 13.54
C ILE A 112 17.27 -30.40 13.39
N ASP A 113 16.59 -31.53 13.54
CA ASP A 113 17.17 -32.87 13.35
C ASP A 113 17.06 -33.31 11.90
N ALA A 114 15.92 -33.02 11.27
CA ALA A 114 15.64 -33.39 9.88
C ALA A 114 15.01 -32.22 9.09
N THR A 115 15.31 -32.18 7.80
CA THR A 115 14.72 -31.20 6.86
C THR A 115 14.12 -31.94 5.67
N PHE A 116 12.83 -31.71 5.43
CA PHE A 116 12.08 -32.22 4.28
C PHE A 116 11.68 -31.05 3.38
N ILE A 117 12.16 -31.02 2.15
CA ILE A 117 11.91 -29.94 1.21
C ILE A 117 11.58 -30.47 -0.18
N GLN A 118 10.76 -29.75 -0.91
CA GLN A 118 10.48 -30.04 -2.30
C GLN A 118 11.50 -29.36 -3.21
N ILE A 119 12.00 -30.09 -4.20
CA ILE A 119 13.01 -29.62 -5.15
C ILE A 119 12.66 -29.97 -6.60
N SER A 120 13.27 -29.26 -7.56
CA SER A 120 13.24 -29.68 -8.96
C SER A 120 14.08 -30.94 -9.17
N PRO A 121 13.87 -31.71 -10.26
CA PRO A 121 14.76 -32.80 -10.60
C PRO A 121 16.23 -32.30 -10.75
N PRO A 122 17.22 -33.02 -10.18
CA PRO A 122 18.63 -32.71 -10.41
C PRO A 122 19.00 -32.82 -11.91
N ASP A 123 19.79 -31.87 -12.38
CA ASP A 123 20.29 -31.84 -13.76
C ASP A 123 21.45 -32.84 -13.99
N GLU A 124 22.04 -32.84 -15.17
CA GLU A 124 23.16 -33.70 -15.56
C GLU A 124 24.42 -33.48 -14.71
N ASN A 125 24.56 -32.30 -14.11
CA ASN A 125 25.66 -31.95 -13.20
C ASN A 125 25.33 -32.24 -11.73
N GLY A 126 24.14 -32.76 -11.44
CA GLY A 126 23.70 -33.11 -10.08
C GLY A 126 23.11 -31.95 -9.28
N TYR A 127 22.77 -30.80 -9.90
CA TYR A 127 22.16 -29.68 -9.23
C TYR A 127 20.64 -29.71 -9.33
N ALA A 128 19.96 -29.66 -8.21
CA ALA A 128 18.55 -29.40 -8.07
C ALA A 128 18.29 -27.92 -7.73
N CYS A 129 17.04 -27.50 -7.83
CA CYS A 129 16.62 -26.16 -7.51
C CYS A 129 15.65 -26.18 -6.31
N LEU A 130 15.94 -25.39 -5.28
CA LEU A 130 14.99 -25.11 -4.19
C LEU A 130 13.81 -24.32 -4.72
N LEU A 131 12.62 -24.51 -4.18
CA LEU A 131 11.41 -23.77 -4.52
C LEU A 131 11.12 -22.63 -3.54
N GLY A 132 11.76 -22.63 -2.40
CA GLY A 132 11.81 -21.56 -1.43
C GLY A 132 13.25 -21.36 -0.99
N VAL A 133 13.80 -20.19 -1.22
CA VAL A 133 15.13 -19.83 -0.69
C VAL A 133 15.01 -18.91 0.52
N ASP A 134 13.84 -18.91 1.11
CA ASP A 134 13.53 -18.13 2.31
C ASP A 134 14.46 -18.52 3.48
N VAL A 135 14.28 -19.71 4.04
CA VAL A 135 15.08 -20.26 5.15
C VAL A 135 15.50 -21.73 4.93
N GLU A 136 15.14 -22.30 3.77
CA GLU A 136 15.35 -23.73 3.49
C GLU A 136 16.81 -24.12 3.52
N ARG A 137 17.69 -23.33 2.88
CA ARG A 137 19.13 -23.61 2.88
C ARG A 137 19.69 -23.69 4.29
N GLN A 138 19.32 -22.75 5.17
CA GLN A 138 19.78 -22.73 6.55
C GLN A 138 19.22 -23.88 7.39
N ALA A 139 18.00 -24.31 7.06
CA ALA A 139 17.42 -25.52 7.68
C ALA A 139 18.15 -26.78 7.22
N MET A 140 18.54 -26.90 5.94
CA MET A 140 19.37 -27.99 5.43
C MET A 140 20.74 -28.03 6.12
N GLU A 141 21.40 -26.88 6.24
CA GLU A 141 22.74 -26.76 6.87
C GLU A 141 22.70 -27.11 8.38
N ALA A 142 21.56 -26.90 9.04
CA ALA A 142 21.38 -27.19 10.47
C ALA A 142 21.00 -28.64 10.75
N ALA A 143 20.43 -29.36 9.78
CA ALA A 143 19.88 -30.69 9.96
C ALA A 143 20.93 -31.80 9.74
N ASN A 144 20.77 -32.91 10.47
CA ASN A 144 21.56 -34.13 10.25
C ASN A 144 20.98 -35.02 9.13
N LEU A 145 19.66 -34.98 8.95
CA LEU A 145 18.94 -35.72 7.91
C LEU A 145 18.28 -34.76 6.94
N VAL A 146 18.78 -34.70 5.71
CA VAL A 146 18.23 -33.84 4.64
C VAL A 146 17.60 -34.70 3.57
N VAL A 147 16.30 -34.52 3.32
CA VAL A 147 15.51 -35.27 2.34
C VAL A 147 14.90 -34.33 1.32
N GLY A 148 15.19 -34.61 0.05
CA GLY A 148 14.62 -33.87 -1.08
C GLY A 148 13.44 -34.64 -1.70
N GLU A 149 12.24 -34.06 -1.71
CA GLU A 149 11.12 -34.55 -2.50
C GLU A 149 11.24 -34.00 -3.92
N VAL A 150 11.63 -34.86 -4.86
CA VAL A 150 11.86 -34.48 -6.26
C VAL A 150 10.53 -34.41 -7.01
N ASN A 151 10.14 -33.22 -7.42
CA ASN A 151 8.90 -32.98 -8.12
C ASN A 151 9.15 -32.57 -9.58
N ALA A 152 8.65 -33.36 -10.53
CA ALA A 152 8.81 -33.10 -11.96
C ALA A 152 8.10 -31.82 -12.44
N HIS A 153 7.13 -31.32 -11.68
CA HIS A 153 6.41 -30.07 -11.97
C HIS A 153 7.04 -28.83 -11.32
N ALA A 154 8.12 -29.02 -10.53
CA ALA A 154 8.83 -27.94 -9.90
C ALA A 154 9.68 -27.18 -10.92
N PRO A 155 9.52 -25.84 -11.06
CA PRO A 155 10.32 -25.04 -11.99
C PRO A 155 11.77 -24.91 -11.55
N ARG A 156 12.66 -24.70 -12.50
CA ARG A 156 14.02 -24.24 -12.20
C ARG A 156 14.02 -22.72 -12.15
N ILE A 157 14.04 -22.18 -10.95
CA ILE A 157 14.07 -20.74 -10.70
C ILE A 157 15.52 -20.25 -10.53
N MET A 158 15.76 -18.98 -10.87
CA MET A 158 17.10 -18.39 -10.87
C MET A 158 17.40 -17.71 -9.53
N GLY A 159 18.68 -17.66 -9.18
CA GLY A 159 19.15 -17.00 -7.96
C GLY A 159 20.00 -17.94 -7.10
N ASP A 160 19.98 -17.75 -5.79
CA ASP A 160 20.65 -18.62 -4.81
C ASP A 160 19.79 -19.87 -4.49
N THR A 161 19.41 -20.57 -5.53
CA THR A 161 18.42 -21.67 -5.49
C THR A 161 19.05 -23.05 -5.71
N LEU A 162 20.28 -23.09 -6.24
CA LEU A 162 20.90 -24.35 -6.62
C LEU A 162 21.50 -25.08 -5.42
N VAL A 163 21.20 -26.36 -5.30
CA VAL A 163 21.73 -27.28 -4.31
C VAL A 163 22.26 -28.54 -5.00
N HIS A 164 23.43 -29.02 -4.61
CA HIS A 164 24.00 -30.22 -5.20
C HIS A 164 23.38 -31.47 -4.55
N MET A 165 23.22 -32.54 -5.33
CA MET A 165 22.62 -33.79 -4.86
C MET A 165 23.37 -34.44 -3.69
N ASP A 166 24.63 -34.10 -3.47
CA ASP A 166 25.42 -34.63 -2.35
C ASP A 166 25.04 -33.99 -1.00
N GLU A 167 24.34 -32.86 -1.01
CA GLU A 167 23.83 -32.21 0.18
C GLU A 167 22.60 -32.94 0.76
N PHE A 168 22.05 -33.91 0.04
CA PHE A 168 20.92 -34.71 0.48
C PHE A 168 21.33 -36.12 0.90
N ASN A 169 20.74 -36.64 1.98
CA ASN A 169 20.89 -38.03 2.38
C ASN A 169 20.02 -38.95 1.51
N TYR A 170 18.77 -38.56 1.26
CA TYR A 170 17.79 -39.31 0.49
C TYR A 170 16.96 -38.43 -0.43
N PHE A 171 16.40 -39.05 -1.48
CA PHE A 171 15.38 -38.48 -2.31
C PHE A 171 14.11 -39.33 -2.29
N VAL A 172 12.95 -38.65 -2.42
CA VAL A 172 11.65 -39.27 -2.63
C VAL A 172 11.06 -38.70 -3.91
N GLU A 173 10.55 -39.54 -4.79
CA GLU A 173 9.83 -39.03 -5.97
C GLU A 173 8.45 -38.54 -5.57
N SER A 174 8.10 -37.31 -5.93
CA SER A 174 6.81 -36.73 -5.59
C SER A 174 5.69 -37.35 -6.42
N THR A 175 4.59 -37.69 -5.77
CA THR A 175 3.34 -38.13 -6.39
C THR A 175 2.29 -37.03 -6.43
N GLU A 176 2.58 -35.89 -5.83
CA GLU A 176 1.68 -34.74 -5.69
C GLU A 176 2.20 -33.55 -6.48
N PRO A 177 1.33 -32.73 -7.10
CA PRO A 177 1.77 -31.47 -7.67
C PRO A 177 2.21 -30.51 -6.55
N PRO A 178 3.04 -29.50 -6.86
CA PRO A 178 3.31 -28.40 -5.92
C PRO A 178 2.01 -27.74 -5.45
N LEU A 179 2.04 -27.12 -4.29
CA LEU A 179 0.90 -26.34 -3.80
C LEU A 179 0.75 -25.08 -4.65
N TYR A 180 -0.34 -24.96 -5.40
CA TYR A 180 -0.67 -23.76 -6.14
C TYR A 180 -1.68 -22.92 -5.38
N LEU A 181 -1.50 -21.60 -5.41
CA LEU A 181 -2.47 -20.66 -4.87
C LEU A 181 -3.26 -20.04 -6.01
N PRO A 182 -4.61 -20.09 -5.95
CA PRO A 182 -5.44 -19.41 -6.93
C PRO A 182 -5.31 -17.90 -6.77
N ARG A 183 -5.49 -17.17 -7.86
CA ARG A 183 -5.55 -15.70 -7.83
C ARG A 183 -6.78 -15.24 -7.06
N TRP A 184 -6.63 -14.10 -6.38
CA TRP A 184 -7.74 -13.47 -5.69
C TRP A 184 -8.65 -12.74 -6.66
N SER A 185 -9.96 -12.85 -6.45
CA SER A 185 -10.93 -11.97 -7.11
C SER A 185 -10.76 -10.53 -6.63
N VAL A 186 -10.89 -9.59 -7.55
CA VAL A 186 -10.74 -8.16 -7.25
C VAL A 186 -12.10 -7.50 -7.19
N GLU A 187 -12.46 -6.99 -6.03
CA GLU A 187 -13.66 -6.18 -5.82
C GLU A 187 -13.39 -4.70 -6.13
N ASP A 188 -14.42 -3.94 -6.50
CA ASP A 188 -14.33 -2.51 -6.85
C ASP A 188 -13.65 -1.65 -5.78
N ILE A 189 -13.82 -2.00 -4.51
CA ILE A 189 -13.19 -1.27 -3.40
C ILE A 189 -11.67 -1.33 -3.50
N TYR A 190 -11.11 -2.48 -3.83
CA TYR A 190 -9.66 -2.64 -4.00
C TYR A 190 -9.14 -1.93 -5.25
N LEU A 191 -9.94 -1.86 -6.33
CA LEU A 191 -9.58 -1.07 -7.52
C LEU A 191 -9.46 0.42 -7.20
N LYS A 192 -10.36 0.97 -6.37
CA LYS A 192 -10.30 2.37 -5.93
C LYS A 192 -9.09 2.64 -5.04
N ILE A 193 -8.81 1.76 -4.06
CA ILE A 193 -7.63 1.86 -3.20
C ILE A 193 -6.36 1.79 -4.05
N ALA A 194 -6.29 0.83 -4.98
CA ALA A 194 -5.15 0.65 -5.87
C ALA A 194 -4.93 1.87 -6.78
N ALA A 195 -5.99 2.49 -7.30
CA ALA A 195 -5.91 3.72 -8.08
C ALA A 195 -5.31 4.87 -7.25
N ASN A 196 -5.75 5.02 -6.00
CA ASN A 196 -5.21 6.03 -5.08
C ASN A 196 -3.72 5.77 -4.76
N ILE A 197 -3.31 4.50 -4.55
CA ILE A 197 -1.91 4.13 -4.35
C ILE A 197 -1.09 4.38 -5.62
N ALA A 198 -1.60 4.01 -6.80
CA ALA A 198 -0.91 4.23 -8.07
C ALA A 198 -0.61 5.71 -8.34
N ASN A 199 -1.43 6.63 -7.84
CA ASN A 199 -1.21 8.07 -7.98
C ASN A 199 0.02 8.57 -7.21
N VAL A 200 0.43 7.89 -6.13
CA VAL A 200 1.61 8.25 -5.34
C VAL A 200 2.88 7.48 -5.76
N ILE A 201 2.77 6.57 -6.73
CA ILE A 201 3.90 5.82 -7.28
C ILE A 201 4.39 6.49 -8.57
N GLU A 202 5.63 6.92 -8.60
CA GLU A 202 6.25 7.53 -9.77
C GLU A 202 6.84 6.47 -10.72
N ASP A 203 7.02 6.86 -11.98
CA ASP A 203 7.81 6.07 -12.93
C ASP A 203 9.24 5.86 -12.42
N GLY A 204 9.71 4.63 -12.52
CA GLY A 204 11.04 4.24 -12.03
C GLY A 204 11.11 3.97 -10.53
N SER A 205 9.99 3.95 -9.80
CA SER A 205 9.94 3.49 -8.41
C SER A 205 10.27 2.00 -8.30
N CYS A 206 10.89 1.60 -7.20
CA CYS A 206 11.03 0.20 -6.81
C CYS A 206 9.88 -0.16 -5.85
N ILE A 207 9.17 -1.26 -6.12
CA ILE A 207 7.99 -1.63 -5.35
C ILE A 207 8.17 -2.96 -4.62
N SER A 208 7.55 -3.06 -3.44
CA SER A 208 7.30 -4.31 -2.73
C SER A 208 5.80 -4.53 -2.61
N LEU A 209 5.33 -5.68 -3.10
CA LEU A 209 3.94 -6.09 -3.01
C LEU A 209 3.82 -7.33 -2.10
N GLY A 210 2.71 -7.43 -1.40
CA GLY A 210 2.32 -8.63 -0.66
C GLY A 210 1.41 -9.53 -1.46
N ILE A 211 0.52 -10.24 -0.76
CA ILE A 211 -0.47 -11.16 -1.31
C ILE A 211 -1.89 -10.69 -0.98
N GLY A 212 -2.83 -10.94 -1.89
CA GLY A 212 -4.24 -10.63 -1.68
C GLY A 212 -4.85 -9.70 -2.74
N PRO A 213 -6.16 -9.41 -2.63
CA PRO A 213 -6.92 -8.70 -3.68
C PRO A 213 -6.42 -7.27 -3.95
N LEU A 214 -5.88 -6.57 -2.95
CA LEU A 214 -5.29 -5.25 -3.14
C LEU A 214 -4.12 -5.28 -4.14
N TYR A 215 -3.26 -6.29 -4.06
CA TYR A 215 -2.07 -6.40 -4.91
C TYR A 215 -2.41 -6.84 -6.32
N GLU A 216 -3.44 -7.67 -6.49
CA GLU A 216 -4.01 -7.96 -7.80
C GLU A 216 -4.58 -6.69 -8.46
N ALA A 217 -5.31 -5.87 -7.69
CA ALA A 217 -5.81 -4.58 -8.17
C ALA A 217 -4.67 -3.61 -8.53
N LEU A 218 -3.59 -3.60 -7.76
CA LEU A 218 -2.42 -2.78 -8.02
C LEU A 218 -1.72 -3.16 -9.32
N ALA A 219 -1.63 -4.45 -9.65
CA ALA A 219 -1.06 -4.89 -10.93
C ALA A 219 -1.81 -4.28 -12.11
N VAL A 220 -3.14 -4.19 -12.04
CA VAL A 220 -3.96 -3.54 -13.08
C VAL A 220 -3.66 -2.04 -13.17
N GLN A 221 -3.61 -1.33 -12.03
CA GLN A 221 -3.42 0.11 -12.01
C GLN A 221 -1.98 0.54 -12.38
N LEU A 222 -0.98 -0.27 -12.03
CA LEU A 222 0.43 0.01 -12.29
C LEU A 222 0.90 -0.43 -13.68
N ALA A 223 0.08 -1.14 -14.46
CA ALA A 223 0.43 -1.63 -15.80
C ALA A 223 0.80 -0.51 -16.79
N THR A 224 0.34 0.72 -16.56
CA THR A 224 0.64 1.91 -17.38
C THR A 224 1.89 2.66 -16.95
N LYS A 225 2.46 2.33 -15.77
CA LYS A 225 3.71 2.95 -15.28
C LYS A 225 4.91 2.47 -16.09
N LYS A 226 6.01 3.19 -15.98
CA LYS A 226 7.22 2.92 -16.74
C LYS A 226 8.43 2.70 -15.83
N HIS A 227 9.25 1.73 -16.22
CA HIS A 227 10.54 1.48 -15.57
C HIS A 227 10.46 1.13 -14.08
N LEU A 228 9.38 0.55 -13.61
CA LEU A 228 9.29 0.05 -12.25
C LEU A 228 10.39 -1.00 -11.98
N GLY A 229 10.83 -1.07 -10.73
CA GLY A 229 11.64 -2.14 -10.17
C GLY A 229 10.81 -2.97 -9.19
N VAL A 230 11.19 -4.24 -9.00
CA VAL A 230 10.60 -5.12 -7.99
C VAL A 230 11.69 -5.59 -7.03
N HIS A 231 11.47 -5.33 -5.74
CA HIS A 231 12.23 -5.88 -4.63
C HIS A 231 11.23 -6.22 -3.52
N SER A 232 10.85 -7.49 -3.43
CA SER A 232 9.70 -7.92 -2.63
C SER A 232 9.99 -9.28 -1.99
N PRO A 233 9.59 -9.55 -0.75
CA PRO A 233 9.75 -10.88 -0.15
C PRO A 233 9.01 -11.96 -0.94
N PHE A 234 7.85 -11.63 -1.47
CA PHE A 234 7.01 -12.55 -2.24
C PHE A 234 7.05 -12.23 -3.73
N PHE A 235 7.11 -13.27 -4.56
CA PHE A 235 6.83 -13.18 -5.99
C PHE A 235 5.46 -13.80 -6.27
N THR A 236 4.59 -13.07 -6.96
CA THR A 236 3.18 -13.43 -7.16
C THR A 236 2.75 -13.25 -8.61
N ASP A 237 1.57 -13.77 -8.98
CA ASP A 237 0.96 -13.54 -10.30
C ASP A 237 0.80 -12.05 -10.63
N ALA A 238 0.51 -11.21 -9.65
CA ALA A 238 0.42 -9.76 -9.81
C ALA A 238 1.75 -9.15 -10.30
N LEU A 239 2.88 -9.59 -9.76
CA LEU A 239 4.21 -9.15 -10.20
C LEU A 239 4.58 -9.72 -11.58
N MET A 240 4.21 -10.97 -11.86
CA MET A 240 4.36 -11.56 -13.20
C MET A 240 3.64 -10.73 -14.26
N ASP A 241 2.39 -10.32 -14.00
CA ASP A 241 1.59 -9.51 -14.93
C ASP A 241 2.22 -8.13 -15.17
N LEU A 242 2.79 -7.49 -14.15
CA LEU A 242 3.53 -6.22 -14.29
C LEU A 242 4.80 -6.36 -15.13
N ILE A 243 5.50 -7.48 -15.05
CA ILE A 243 6.66 -7.75 -15.92
C ILE A 243 6.18 -7.97 -17.36
N LYS A 244 5.13 -8.76 -17.55
CA LYS A 244 4.55 -9.05 -18.87
C LYS A 244 3.98 -7.82 -19.57
N SER A 245 3.41 -6.87 -18.81
CA SER A 245 2.90 -5.60 -19.36
C SER A 245 4.03 -4.65 -19.80
N GLY A 246 5.28 -4.92 -19.39
CA GLY A 246 6.43 -4.03 -19.66
C GLY A 246 6.55 -2.86 -18.68
N ALA A 247 5.67 -2.73 -17.70
CA ALA A 247 5.76 -1.72 -16.65
C ALA A 247 7.02 -1.90 -15.79
N VAL A 248 7.37 -3.16 -15.47
CA VAL A 248 8.56 -3.53 -14.72
C VAL A 248 9.72 -3.83 -15.66
N THR A 249 10.79 -3.06 -15.55
CA THR A 249 12.03 -3.26 -16.31
C THR A 249 13.26 -3.46 -15.41
N ASN A 250 13.15 -3.18 -14.13
CA ASN A 250 14.20 -3.25 -13.12
C ASN A 250 15.49 -2.44 -13.44
N ARG A 251 15.46 -1.58 -14.48
CA ARG A 251 16.64 -0.85 -14.98
C ARG A 251 17.15 0.22 -14.01
N ARG A 252 16.26 0.72 -13.12
CA ARG A 252 16.57 1.79 -12.17
C ARG A 252 16.82 1.30 -10.75
N LYS A 253 16.84 -0.01 -10.53
CA LYS A 253 17.19 -0.59 -9.22
C LYS A 253 18.64 -0.28 -8.86
N GLY A 254 18.89 -0.07 -7.57
CA GLY A 254 20.25 0.10 -7.01
C GLY A 254 20.98 -1.24 -6.86
N VAL A 255 20.25 -2.29 -6.46
CA VAL A 255 20.75 -3.67 -6.32
C VAL A 255 19.91 -4.62 -7.17
N PHE A 256 20.48 -5.76 -7.58
CA PHE A 256 19.83 -6.75 -8.47
C PHE A 256 19.27 -6.09 -9.74
N ARG A 257 20.06 -5.21 -10.34
CA ARG A 257 19.63 -4.42 -11.48
C ARG A 257 19.30 -5.29 -12.68
N GLY A 258 18.18 -5.00 -13.32
CA GLY A 258 17.67 -5.76 -14.46
C GLY A 258 16.83 -6.98 -14.08
N LYS A 259 16.72 -7.31 -12.79
CA LYS A 259 15.99 -8.47 -12.29
C LYS A 259 15.00 -8.09 -11.20
N SER A 260 13.82 -8.71 -11.22
CA SER A 260 12.90 -8.72 -10.07
C SER A 260 13.46 -9.66 -9.02
N SER A 261 13.63 -9.19 -7.80
CA SER A 261 14.20 -9.98 -6.71
C SER A 261 13.16 -10.30 -5.64
N ALA A 262 13.12 -11.56 -5.23
CA ALA A 262 12.24 -12.07 -4.21
C ALA A 262 12.92 -13.20 -3.41
N SER A 263 12.29 -13.63 -2.31
CA SER A 263 12.75 -14.74 -1.48
C SER A 263 11.84 -15.95 -1.62
N TYR A 264 10.56 -15.71 -1.82
CA TYR A 264 9.52 -16.72 -1.74
C TYR A 264 8.51 -16.59 -2.88
N LEU A 265 8.03 -17.70 -3.43
CA LEU A 265 7.06 -17.67 -4.51
C LEU A 265 5.70 -18.20 -4.06
N LEU A 266 4.64 -17.49 -4.43
CA LEU A 266 3.25 -17.81 -4.10
C LEU A 266 2.35 -17.46 -5.27
N GLY A 267 1.77 -18.46 -5.94
CA GLY A 267 0.87 -18.18 -7.05
C GLY A 267 0.37 -19.41 -7.78
N SER A 268 -0.14 -19.15 -8.98
CA SER A 268 -0.78 -20.14 -9.81
C SER A 268 0.22 -21.07 -10.51
N GLU A 269 -0.29 -22.20 -11.01
CA GLU A 269 0.46 -23.10 -11.90
C GLU A 269 1.02 -22.36 -13.12
N LYS A 270 0.24 -21.42 -13.69
CA LYS A 270 0.67 -20.59 -14.82
C LYS A 270 1.88 -19.72 -14.50
N MET A 271 1.96 -19.19 -13.29
CA MET A 271 3.13 -18.45 -12.83
C MET A 271 4.34 -19.37 -12.70
N MET A 272 4.18 -20.59 -12.17
CA MET A 272 5.25 -21.57 -12.06
C MET A 272 5.83 -21.94 -13.41
N GLN A 273 4.98 -22.25 -14.39
CA GLN A 273 5.40 -22.52 -15.76
C GLN A 273 6.14 -21.33 -16.39
N TRP A 274 5.72 -20.12 -16.09
CA TRP A 274 6.39 -18.92 -16.59
C TRP A 274 7.73 -18.64 -15.91
N LEU A 275 7.90 -19.04 -14.64
CA LEU A 275 9.16 -18.87 -13.89
C LEU A 275 10.23 -19.89 -14.31
N ASP A 276 9.84 -21.00 -14.92
CA ASP A 276 10.79 -22.04 -15.32
C ASP A 276 11.87 -21.47 -16.27
N HIS A 277 13.13 -21.55 -15.84
CA HIS A 277 14.30 -21.00 -16.54
C HIS A 277 14.18 -19.50 -16.90
N ASN A 278 13.38 -18.72 -16.16
CA ASN A 278 13.16 -17.30 -16.46
C ASN A 278 14.22 -16.40 -15.81
N PRO A 279 15.13 -15.77 -16.58
CA PRO A 279 16.19 -14.96 -16.01
C PRO A 279 15.74 -13.56 -15.53
N LEU A 280 14.49 -13.18 -15.73
CA LEU A 280 13.96 -11.87 -15.31
C LEU A 280 13.67 -11.80 -13.80
N VAL A 281 13.58 -12.96 -13.14
CA VAL A 281 13.33 -13.07 -11.71
C VAL A 281 14.50 -13.78 -11.04
N GLU A 282 14.92 -13.27 -9.90
CA GLU A 282 16.01 -13.83 -9.10
C GLU A 282 15.55 -14.00 -7.65
N PHE A 283 15.71 -15.21 -7.14
CA PHE A 283 15.37 -15.55 -5.77
C PHE A 283 16.62 -15.55 -4.89
N GLN A 284 16.52 -14.91 -3.74
CA GLN A 284 17.61 -14.73 -2.78
C GLN A 284 17.10 -15.07 -1.36
N PRO A 285 17.98 -15.47 -0.43
CA PRO A 285 17.61 -15.76 0.94
C PRO A 285 16.84 -14.61 1.62
N GLU A 286 15.98 -14.97 2.58
CA GLU A 286 15.11 -14.02 3.26
C GLU A 286 15.90 -12.92 3.99
N ASP A 287 17.02 -13.26 4.61
CA ASP A 287 17.90 -12.30 5.29
C ASP A 287 18.62 -11.33 4.34
N VAL A 288 18.70 -11.66 3.05
CA VAL A 288 19.21 -10.78 2.00
C VAL A 288 18.11 -9.88 1.45
N ILE A 289 16.98 -10.45 1.07
CA ILE A 289 15.85 -9.69 0.47
C ILE A 289 15.24 -8.72 1.48
N THR A 290 15.17 -9.11 2.75
CA THR A 290 14.58 -8.29 3.81
C THR A 290 15.61 -7.50 4.63
N ASP A 291 16.89 -7.49 4.25
CA ASP A 291 17.84 -6.56 4.87
C ASP A 291 17.43 -5.10 4.56
N PRO A 292 17.15 -4.27 5.58
CA PRO A 292 16.78 -2.87 5.36
C PRO A 292 17.78 -2.06 4.56
N LYS A 293 19.08 -2.39 4.62
CA LYS A 293 20.12 -1.73 3.82
C LYS A 293 20.02 -2.10 2.35
N VAL A 294 19.75 -3.37 2.05
CA VAL A 294 19.56 -3.87 0.69
C VAL A 294 18.28 -3.27 0.08
N ILE A 295 17.19 -3.28 0.83
CA ILE A 295 15.93 -2.62 0.45
C ILE A 295 16.18 -1.13 0.15
N GLY A 296 16.82 -0.42 1.10
CA GLY A 296 17.09 1.01 1.04
C GLY A 296 18.07 1.43 -0.06
N SER A 297 18.86 0.50 -0.59
CA SER A 297 19.73 0.74 -1.74
C SER A 297 18.98 0.95 -3.06
N ASN A 298 17.68 0.68 -3.10
CA ASN A 298 16.81 0.98 -4.22
C ASN A 298 16.17 2.36 -4.03
N ASP A 299 16.51 3.33 -4.87
CA ASP A 299 15.88 4.65 -4.84
C ASP A 299 14.36 4.55 -5.06
N ARG A 300 13.57 5.42 -4.42
CA ARG A 300 12.11 5.46 -4.50
C ARG A 300 11.47 4.09 -4.17
N MET A 301 11.95 3.47 -3.14
CA MET A 301 11.37 2.22 -2.64
C MET A 301 10.00 2.48 -2.05
N ILE A 302 8.98 1.86 -2.60
CA ILE A 302 7.59 1.94 -2.12
C ILE A 302 7.21 0.58 -1.51
N ALA A 303 7.16 0.54 -0.19
CA ALA A 303 6.69 -0.63 0.54
C ALA A 303 5.16 -0.51 0.72
N ILE A 304 4.39 -1.37 0.05
CA ILE A 304 2.93 -1.38 0.16
C ILE A 304 2.54 -2.50 1.10
N LEU A 305 2.00 -2.10 2.24
CA LEU A 305 1.73 -2.96 3.38
C LEU A 305 0.23 -3.07 3.65
N PRO A 306 -0.27 -4.25 4.03
CA PRO A 306 -1.67 -4.40 4.42
C PRO A 306 -1.88 -3.87 5.84
N ALA A 307 -3.09 -3.37 6.11
CA ALA A 307 -3.55 -3.07 7.46
C ALA A 307 -4.96 -3.61 7.66
N ARG A 308 -5.30 -3.96 8.89
CA ARG A 308 -6.66 -4.34 9.28
C ARG A 308 -7.39 -3.19 9.91
N LYS A 309 -6.73 -2.45 10.78
CA LYS A 309 -7.24 -1.22 11.37
C LYS A 309 -6.11 -0.21 11.56
N ILE A 310 -6.47 1.05 11.59
CA ILE A 310 -5.56 2.14 11.94
C ILE A 310 -6.27 3.11 12.87
N ASP A 311 -5.54 3.62 13.88
CA ASP A 311 -6.08 4.65 14.76
C ASP A 311 -5.75 6.06 14.29
N LEU A 312 -6.45 7.04 14.88
CA LEU A 312 -6.30 8.46 14.52
C LEU A 312 -4.91 9.04 14.83
N THR A 313 -4.04 8.30 15.51
CA THR A 313 -2.65 8.71 15.77
C THR A 313 -1.65 8.09 14.79
N GLY A 314 -2.08 7.06 14.05
CA GLY A 314 -1.26 6.35 13.06
C GLY A 314 -0.70 5.01 13.56
N ASN A 315 -1.17 4.47 14.69
CA ASN A 315 -0.88 3.07 15.05
C ASN A 315 -1.70 2.13 14.18
N VAL A 316 -1.09 1.04 13.76
CA VAL A 316 -1.70 0.05 12.86
C VAL A 316 -1.88 -1.29 13.57
N ALA A 317 -3.06 -1.86 13.47
CA ALA A 317 -3.27 -3.28 13.74
C ALA A 317 -3.14 -4.05 12.42
N LEU A 318 -2.11 -4.87 12.30
CA LEU A 318 -1.83 -5.66 11.10
C LEU A 318 -2.81 -6.82 10.97
N HIS A 319 -3.20 -7.40 12.11
CA HIS A 319 -4.16 -8.49 12.21
C HIS A 319 -5.21 -8.15 13.26
N ALA A 320 -6.47 -8.38 12.94
CA ALA A 320 -7.60 -8.27 13.85
C ALA A 320 -8.31 -9.64 13.86
N GLY A 321 -7.59 -10.68 14.32
CA GLY A 321 -8.12 -12.04 14.45
C GLY A 321 -8.93 -12.23 15.71
N LYS A 322 -9.50 -13.42 15.87
CA LYS A 322 -10.07 -13.87 17.15
C LYS A 322 -8.91 -14.35 18.04
N GLY A 323 -8.82 -13.85 19.27
CA GLY A 323 -7.81 -14.23 20.24
C GLY A 323 -6.67 -13.22 20.42
N ASP A 324 -5.86 -13.41 21.45
CA ASP A 324 -4.82 -12.47 21.88
C ASP A 324 -3.50 -12.63 21.10
N VAL A 325 -3.29 -13.77 20.45
CA VAL A 325 -2.07 -14.06 19.66
C VAL A 325 -2.48 -14.55 18.28
N THR A 326 -2.31 -13.71 17.27
CA THR A 326 -2.89 -13.99 15.96
C THR A 326 -1.88 -14.12 14.81
N ALA A 327 -0.68 -13.59 14.94
CA ALA A 327 0.35 -13.72 13.90
C ALA A 327 1.75 -13.32 14.41
N GLY A 328 2.79 -13.80 13.73
CA GLY A 328 4.13 -13.24 13.82
C GLY A 328 4.25 -11.90 13.10
N PRO A 329 5.33 -11.13 13.31
CA PRO A 329 5.53 -9.82 12.69
C PRO A 329 5.80 -9.90 11.17
N GLY A 330 6.12 -11.07 10.64
CA GLY A 330 6.53 -11.24 9.24
C GLY A 330 7.75 -10.37 8.90
N ASN A 331 7.66 -9.65 7.78
CA ASN A 331 8.70 -8.77 7.26
C ASN A 331 8.28 -7.29 7.19
N VAL A 332 7.18 -6.93 7.85
CA VAL A 332 6.63 -5.56 7.80
C VAL A 332 7.64 -4.54 8.31
N GLN A 333 8.34 -4.85 9.41
CA GLN A 333 9.30 -3.92 10.01
C GLN A 333 10.53 -3.69 9.11
N GLU A 334 11.05 -4.73 8.47
CA GLU A 334 12.18 -4.63 7.56
C GLU A 334 11.85 -3.79 6.33
N LEU A 335 10.69 -4.02 5.71
CA LEU A 335 10.21 -3.24 4.59
C LEU A 335 10.01 -1.77 4.97
N PHE A 336 9.46 -1.54 6.16
CA PHE A 336 9.25 -0.21 6.71
C PHE A 336 10.59 0.54 6.91
N MET A 337 11.57 -0.11 7.57
CA MET A 337 12.90 0.45 7.78
C MET A 337 13.66 0.66 6.47
N GLY A 338 13.58 -0.31 5.56
CA GLY A 338 14.23 -0.23 4.25
C GLY A 338 13.68 0.91 3.39
N ALA A 339 12.37 1.09 3.36
CA ALA A 339 11.75 2.22 2.67
C ALA A 339 12.19 3.57 3.27
N ALA A 340 12.32 3.66 4.60
CA ALA A 340 12.82 4.87 5.27
C ALA A 340 14.30 5.18 4.95
N LEU A 341 15.12 4.16 4.71
CA LEU A 341 16.52 4.33 4.29
C LEU A 341 16.66 4.67 2.80
N SER A 342 15.66 4.39 1.99
CA SER A 342 15.67 4.64 0.56
C SER A 342 15.54 6.12 0.26
N LYS A 343 16.32 6.63 -0.69
CA LYS A 343 16.18 8.00 -1.19
C LYS A 343 14.82 8.18 -1.85
N LYS A 344 13.97 9.04 -1.27
CA LYS A 344 12.56 9.22 -1.64
C LYS A 344 11.72 7.93 -1.49
N GLY A 345 12.12 7.04 -0.61
CA GLY A 345 11.33 5.87 -0.26
C GLY A 345 10.10 6.24 0.55
N ARG A 346 9.08 5.39 0.51
CA ARG A 346 7.80 5.60 1.22
C ARG A 346 7.21 4.29 1.69
N THR A 347 6.46 4.37 2.76
CA THR A 347 5.58 3.30 3.23
C THR A 347 4.12 3.66 2.98
N VAL A 348 3.36 2.71 2.47
CA VAL A 348 1.94 2.88 2.15
C VAL A 348 1.16 1.79 2.84
N PHE A 349 0.29 2.14 3.78
CA PHE A 349 -0.70 1.21 4.33
C PHE A 349 -2.01 1.34 3.57
N GLY A 350 -2.41 0.27 2.87
CA GLY A 350 -3.66 0.21 2.12
C GLY A 350 -4.71 -0.64 2.83
N LEU A 351 -5.90 -0.09 3.04
CA LEU A 351 -7.01 -0.82 3.65
C LEU A 351 -8.37 -0.27 3.21
N PRO A 352 -9.42 -1.10 3.12
CA PRO A 352 -10.79 -0.62 3.02
C PRO A 352 -11.17 0.21 4.25
N SER A 353 -11.94 1.27 4.07
CA SER A 353 -12.40 2.10 5.21
C SER A 353 -13.28 1.34 6.20
N ARG A 354 -13.99 0.31 5.71
CA ARG A 354 -14.79 -0.64 6.51
C ARG A 354 -14.43 -2.09 6.16
N ASN A 355 -14.57 -2.99 7.13
CA ASN A 355 -14.38 -4.42 6.90
C ASN A 355 -15.64 -5.06 6.25
N LEU A 356 -15.55 -6.35 5.91
CA LEU A 356 -16.64 -7.11 5.30
C LEU A 356 -17.94 -7.16 6.13
N LYS A 357 -17.86 -6.85 7.44
CA LYS A 357 -19.03 -6.75 8.34
C LYS A 357 -19.55 -5.32 8.44
N GLY A 358 -19.06 -4.38 7.63
CA GLY A 358 -19.43 -2.97 7.66
C GLY A 358 -18.85 -2.18 8.84
N MET A 359 -17.98 -2.76 9.66
CA MET A 359 -17.37 -2.06 10.81
C MET A 359 -16.19 -1.20 10.37
N PRO A 360 -16.00 -0.02 11.01
CA PRO A 360 -14.90 0.89 10.68
C PRO A 360 -13.52 0.25 10.84
N ASN A 361 -12.63 0.52 9.89
CA ASN A 361 -11.22 0.17 9.96
C ASN A 361 -10.34 1.36 10.35
N ILE A 362 -10.86 2.59 10.25
CA ILE A 362 -10.25 3.77 10.88
C ILE A 362 -11.00 4.00 12.21
N VAL A 363 -10.27 3.99 13.32
CA VAL A 363 -10.83 3.99 14.68
C VAL A 363 -10.09 5.00 15.58
N LEU A 364 -10.66 5.33 16.73
CA LEU A 364 -10.02 6.26 17.68
C LEU A 364 -8.69 5.70 18.20
N SER A 365 -8.67 4.43 18.62
CA SER A 365 -7.50 3.73 19.14
C SER A 365 -7.53 2.25 18.75
N VAL A 366 -6.34 1.66 18.55
CA VAL A 366 -6.14 0.22 18.36
C VAL A 366 -5.52 -0.46 19.59
N ASP A 367 -5.42 0.24 20.73
CA ASP A 367 -4.71 -0.24 21.93
C ASP A 367 -5.23 -1.57 22.50
N ASN A 368 -6.50 -1.88 22.26
CA ASN A 368 -7.13 -3.13 22.71
C ASN A 368 -7.08 -4.24 21.64
N LEU A 369 -6.37 -4.04 20.52
CA LEU A 369 -6.24 -5.04 19.48
C LEU A 369 -4.93 -5.78 19.61
N PRO A 370 -4.90 -7.08 19.35
CA PRO A 370 -3.65 -7.82 19.30
C PRO A 370 -2.81 -7.34 18.11
N PHE A 371 -1.50 -7.45 18.22
CA PHE A 371 -0.58 -7.23 17.12
C PHE A 371 -0.56 -5.82 16.53
N GLN A 372 -0.20 -4.86 17.39
CA GLN A 372 -0.03 -3.46 16.98
C GLN A 372 1.36 -3.23 16.38
N PHE A 373 1.40 -2.47 15.28
CA PHE A 373 2.61 -1.88 14.75
C PHE A 373 2.66 -0.41 15.17
N THR A 374 3.52 -0.11 16.15
CA THR A 374 3.52 1.17 16.88
C THR A 374 4.60 2.15 16.43
N ASN A 375 5.13 2.04 15.23
CA ASN A 375 6.10 3.00 14.67
C ASN A 375 5.39 4.23 14.06
N ARG A 376 4.41 4.78 14.76
CA ARG A 376 3.59 5.90 14.28
C ARG A 376 4.38 7.14 13.92
N GLU A 377 5.53 7.37 14.58
CA GLU A 377 6.42 8.50 14.32
C GLU A 377 7.02 8.49 12.91
N SER A 378 7.14 7.32 12.30
CA SER A 378 7.69 7.13 10.95
C SER A 378 6.64 6.77 9.91
N MET A 379 5.34 6.78 10.27
CA MET A 379 4.25 6.49 9.34
C MET A 379 4.16 7.55 8.24
N ASP A 380 4.14 7.11 7.00
CA ASP A 380 4.14 8.00 5.84
C ASP A 380 2.74 8.16 5.23
N LEU A 381 2.20 7.11 4.61
CA LEU A 381 0.94 7.18 3.89
C LEU A 381 -0.07 6.12 4.36
N VAL A 382 -1.32 6.54 4.47
CA VAL A 382 -2.48 5.64 4.63
C VAL A 382 -3.44 5.88 3.48
N VAL A 383 -3.93 4.80 2.87
CA VAL A 383 -4.77 4.88 1.69
C VAL A 383 -6.03 4.03 1.85
N THR A 384 -7.17 4.64 1.58
CA THR A 384 -8.47 3.97 1.48
C THR A 384 -9.09 4.25 0.11
N GLU A 385 -10.28 3.73 -0.14
CA GLU A 385 -11.09 4.07 -1.34
C GLU A 385 -11.51 5.54 -1.38
N TYR A 386 -11.41 6.27 -0.25
CA TYR A 386 -11.75 7.69 -0.14
C TYR A 386 -10.55 8.64 -0.28
N GLY A 387 -9.35 8.12 -0.45
CA GLY A 387 -8.16 8.94 -0.73
C GLY A 387 -6.91 8.55 0.04
N VAL A 388 -5.98 9.50 0.12
CA VAL A 388 -4.65 9.35 0.73
C VAL A 388 -4.51 10.31 1.90
N ALA A 389 -4.09 9.79 3.06
CA ALA A 389 -3.67 10.57 4.22
C ALA A 389 -2.14 10.57 4.31
N TYR A 390 -1.54 11.74 4.26
CA TYR A 390 -0.11 11.97 4.47
C TYR A 390 0.13 12.23 5.95
N LEU A 391 0.95 11.41 6.62
CA LEU A 391 1.15 11.46 8.07
C LEU A 391 2.55 11.93 8.47
N MET A 392 3.55 11.77 7.59
CA MET A 392 4.93 12.16 7.87
C MET A 392 5.04 13.66 8.13
N GLY A 393 5.73 14.03 9.22
CA GLY A 393 5.94 15.44 9.62
C GLY A 393 4.70 16.16 10.15
N LYS A 394 3.57 15.46 10.31
CA LYS A 394 2.31 16.05 10.81
C LYS A 394 2.14 15.86 12.32
N THR A 395 1.54 16.86 12.95
CA THR A 395 1.11 16.79 14.35
C THR A 395 0.03 15.74 14.55
N MET A 396 -0.21 15.31 15.80
CA MET A 396 -1.28 14.35 16.09
C MET A 396 -2.65 14.82 15.64
N ARG A 397 -2.92 16.11 15.76
CA ARG A 397 -4.18 16.73 15.30
C ARG A 397 -4.32 16.66 13.77
N GLU A 398 -3.28 17.02 13.04
CA GLU A 398 -3.29 16.95 11.58
C GLU A 398 -3.41 15.50 11.08
N ARG A 399 -2.77 14.55 11.76
CA ARG A 399 -2.91 13.11 11.46
C ARG A 399 -4.35 12.64 11.66
N ALA A 400 -4.93 12.98 12.82
CA ALA A 400 -6.32 12.63 13.13
C ALA A 400 -7.27 13.18 12.05
N GLN A 401 -7.12 14.44 11.67
CA GLN A 401 -7.95 15.05 10.65
C GLN A 401 -7.75 14.37 9.27
N ALA A 402 -6.49 14.12 8.86
CA ALA A 402 -6.19 13.45 7.59
C ALA A 402 -6.79 12.03 7.52
N LEU A 403 -6.76 11.29 8.64
CA LEU A 403 -7.34 9.95 8.72
C LEU A 403 -8.87 9.98 8.74
N ILE A 404 -9.48 10.96 9.41
CA ILE A 404 -10.93 11.18 9.37
C ILE A 404 -11.38 11.49 7.93
N ASP A 405 -10.62 12.29 7.17
CA ASP A 405 -10.96 12.65 5.78
C ASP A 405 -11.02 11.44 4.84
N ILE A 406 -10.25 10.40 5.11
CA ILE A 406 -10.24 9.16 4.31
C ILE A 406 -11.05 8.03 4.93
N ALA A 407 -11.70 8.24 6.07
CA ALA A 407 -12.65 7.28 6.66
C ALA A 407 -13.93 7.20 5.83
N HIS A 408 -14.73 6.15 6.05
CA HIS A 408 -16.05 6.06 5.45
C HIS A 408 -16.90 7.28 5.85
N PRO A 409 -17.63 7.92 4.92
CA PRO A 409 -18.39 9.14 5.22
C PRO A 409 -19.29 9.03 6.44
N ASP A 410 -20.01 7.91 6.61
CA ASP A 410 -20.93 7.69 7.75
C ASP A 410 -20.21 7.61 9.10
N ASP A 411 -18.92 7.27 9.12
CA ASP A 411 -18.14 7.10 10.35
C ASP A 411 -17.48 8.41 10.80
N ARG A 412 -17.33 9.39 9.90
CA ARG A 412 -16.56 10.62 10.17
C ARG A 412 -17.13 11.45 11.30
N ALA A 413 -18.47 11.60 11.37
CA ALA A 413 -19.11 12.36 12.44
C ALA A 413 -18.79 11.80 13.83
N GLU A 414 -18.87 10.49 13.97
CA GLU A 414 -18.55 9.79 15.21
C GLU A 414 -17.06 9.86 15.54
N LEU A 415 -16.19 9.70 14.55
CA LEU A 415 -14.73 9.86 14.74
C LEU A 415 -14.37 11.27 15.19
N VAL A 416 -14.99 12.31 14.64
CA VAL A 416 -14.81 13.70 15.07
C VAL A 416 -15.25 13.89 16.51
N ARG A 417 -16.41 13.35 16.91
CA ARG A 417 -16.90 13.40 18.29
C ARG A 417 -15.91 12.75 19.24
N GLN A 418 -15.48 11.52 18.95
CA GLN A 418 -14.51 10.77 19.75
C GLN A 418 -13.15 11.48 19.82
N ALA A 419 -12.66 12.02 18.71
CA ALA A 419 -11.39 12.75 18.65
C ALA A 419 -11.41 14.03 19.48
N LYS A 420 -12.55 14.75 19.54
CA LYS A 420 -12.75 15.90 20.43
C LYS A 420 -12.71 15.50 21.90
N GLU A 421 -13.41 14.45 22.28
CA GLU A 421 -13.44 13.92 23.64
C GLU A 421 -12.05 13.47 24.10
N ALA A 422 -11.30 12.81 23.20
CA ALA A 422 -9.91 12.41 23.42
C ALA A 422 -8.90 13.57 23.31
N LYS A 423 -9.35 14.80 23.01
CA LYS A 423 -8.51 15.99 22.80
C LYS A 423 -7.45 15.83 21.69
N LEU A 424 -7.68 14.97 20.75
CA LEU A 424 -6.83 14.78 19.56
C LEU A 424 -7.03 15.90 18.54
N ILE A 425 -8.22 16.48 18.46
CA ILE A 425 -8.53 17.64 17.64
C ILE A 425 -9.11 18.76 18.50
N TYR A 426 -9.20 19.98 17.97
CA TYR A 426 -9.76 21.12 18.70
C TYR A 426 -11.23 20.89 19.07
N ALA A 427 -11.64 21.37 20.24
CA ALA A 427 -13.02 21.26 20.69
C ALA A 427 -14.01 22.01 19.76
N ASP A 428 -13.54 23.12 19.18
CA ASP A 428 -14.28 23.96 18.23
C ASP A 428 -14.05 23.57 16.76
N GLN A 429 -13.42 22.39 16.49
CA GLN A 429 -13.25 21.87 15.13
C GLN A 429 -14.59 21.80 14.40
N ILE A 430 -14.69 22.48 13.26
CA ILE A 430 -15.89 22.46 12.42
C ILE A 430 -15.95 21.13 11.66
N TYR A 431 -17.13 20.55 11.61
CA TYR A 431 -17.43 19.37 10.81
C TYR A 431 -18.80 19.51 10.17
N PHE A 432 -18.87 19.42 8.85
CA PHE A 432 -20.11 19.40 8.09
C PHE A 432 -20.40 17.96 7.62
N PRO A 433 -21.41 17.26 8.15
CA PRO A 433 -21.74 15.88 7.75
C PRO A 433 -21.94 15.72 6.24
N GLU A 434 -22.55 16.73 5.62
CA GLU A 434 -22.84 16.75 4.17
C GLU A 434 -21.59 16.85 3.30
N SER A 435 -20.51 17.50 3.75
CA SER A 435 -19.28 17.64 2.96
C SER A 435 -18.53 16.32 2.78
N GLY A 436 -18.65 15.40 3.73
CA GLY A 436 -18.03 14.08 3.65
C GLY A 436 -18.64 13.16 2.59
N ALA A 437 -19.96 13.27 2.37
CA ALA A 437 -20.68 12.42 1.41
C ALA A 437 -20.52 12.88 -0.05
N ILE A 438 -20.08 14.12 -0.28
CA ILE A 438 -20.15 14.79 -1.58
C ILE A 438 -18.74 15.23 -2.08
N TYR A 439 -17.67 14.70 -1.49
CA TYR A 439 -16.32 15.07 -1.96
C TYR A 439 -16.17 14.79 -3.46
N PRO A 440 -15.99 15.83 -4.30
CA PRO A 440 -16.07 15.70 -5.75
C PRO A 440 -14.74 15.16 -6.31
N SER A 441 -14.43 13.90 -6.06
CA SER A 441 -13.19 13.23 -6.49
C SER A 441 -12.96 13.26 -8.01
N LYS A 442 -14.01 13.43 -8.81
CA LYS A 442 -13.91 13.59 -10.27
C LYS A 442 -13.07 14.79 -10.71
N VAL A 443 -12.89 15.79 -9.84
CA VAL A 443 -12.06 16.97 -10.08
C VAL A 443 -10.57 16.70 -9.88
N CYS A 444 -10.21 15.58 -9.22
CA CYS A 444 -8.81 15.24 -8.98
C CYS A 444 -8.07 14.96 -10.29
N CYS A 445 -7.02 15.73 -10.57
CA CYS A 445 -6.18 15.56 -11.76
C CYS A 445 -4.76 16.07 -11.49
N SER A 446 -3.82 15.70 -12.35
CA SER A 446 -2.46 16.24 -12.36
C SER A 446 -2.17 16.87 -13.70
N HIS A 447 -1.46 17.99 -13.69
CA HIS A 447 -1.02 18.67 -14.89
C HIS A 447 0.45 19.04 -14.79
N GLU A 448 1.18 18.86 -15.88
CA GLU A 448 2.58 19.26 -15.98
C GLU A 448 2.66 20.58 -16.74
N PHE A 449 3.15 21.61 -16.05
CA PHE A 449 3.35 22.94 -16.59
C PHE A 449 4.73 23.10 -17.22
N LYS A 450 5.00 24.30 -17.73
CA LYS A 450 6.33 24.68 -18.24
C LYS A 450 7.39 24.37 -17.17
N ASP A 451 8.60 24.05 -17.62
CA ASP A 451 9.76 23.69 -16.80
C ASP A 451 9.60 22.37 -16.00
N GLY A 452 8.67 21.50 -16.45
CA GLY A 452 8.44 20.20 -15.79
C GLY A 452 7.76 20.28 -14.42
N LEU A 453 7.15 21.42 -14.09
CA LEU A 453 6.41 21.59 -12.82
C LEU A 453 5.13 20.76 -12.86
N LYS A 454 5.09 19.70 -12.08
CA LYS A 454 3.91 18.86 -11.90
C LYS A 454 3.08 19.36 -10.73
N VAL A 455 1.82 19.69 -10.98
CA VAL A 455 0.86 20.15 -9.96
C VAL A 455 -0.32 19.18 -9.92
N CYS A 456 -0.66 18.73 -8.71
CA CYS A 456 -1.87 17.96 -8.45
C CYS A 456 -3.00 18.93 -8.06
N PHE A 457 -4.16 18.80 -8.70
CA PHE A 457 -5.35 19.58 -8.40
C PHE A 457 -6.42 18.70 -7.78
N ARG A 458 -7.01 19.17 -6.70
CA ARG A 458 -8.12 18.50 -6.02
C ARG A 458 -8.99 19.50 -5.25
N PRO A 459 -10.22 19.11 -4.91
CA PRO A 459 -11.01 19.92 -3.99
C PRO A 459 -10.31 20.07 -2.63
N ILE A 460 -10.53 21.19 -1.98
CA ILE A 460 -10.01 21.49 -0.65
C ILE A 460 -10.60 20.52 0.39
N LYS A 461 -9.85 20.19 1.42
CA LYS A 461 -10.27 19.31 2.52
C LYS A 461 -10.11 20.02 3.87
N PRO A 462 -10.85 19.61 4.92
CA PRO A 462 -10.63 20.11 6.27
C PRO A 462 -9.19 19.96 6.77
N SER A 463 -8.49 18.90 6.36
CA SER A 463 -7.08 18.68 6.68
C SER A 463 -6.10 19.65 6.01
N ASP A 464 -6.56 20.49 5.06
CA ASP A 464 -5.72 21.47 4.38
C ASP A 464 -5.52 22.77 5.20
N GLU A 465 -6.11 22.87 6.38
CA GLU A 465 -6.09 24.08 7.21
C GLU A 465 -4.68 24.67 7.38
N ASP A 466 -3.74 23.87 7.85
CA ASP A 466 -2.38 24.37 8.08
C ASP A 466 -1.64 24.70 6.78
N MET A 467 -1.84 23.94 5.71
CA MET A 467 -1.24 24.25 4.40
C MET A 467 -1.82 25.54 3.79
N MET A 468 -3.12 25.76 3.96
CA MET A 468 -3.78 27.01 3.51
C MET A 468 -3.35 28.20 4.36
N ARG A 469 -3.19 28.00 5.67
CA ARG A 469 -2.65 29.03 6.57
C ARG A 469 -1.22 29.41 6.17
N LEU A 470 -0.38 28.43 5.87
CA LEU A 470 0.98 28.68 5.38
C LEU A 470 0.99 29.36 4.01
N LEU A 471 0.05 29.02 3.11
CA LEU A 471 -0.10 29.73 1.85
C LEU A 471 -0.46 31.18 2.09
N PHE A 472 -1.41 31.48 2.98
CA PHE A 472 -1.81 32.86 3.32
C PHE A 472 -0.62 33.71 3.77
N TYR A 473 0.25 33.18 4.65
CA TYR A 473 1.40 33.94 5.16
C TYR A 473 2.58 34.08 4.19
N ARG A 474 2.52 33.44 3.03
CA ARG A 474 3.51 33.66 1.95
C ARG A 474 3.14 34.80 1.01
N PHE A 475 1.91 35.32 1.10
CA PHE A 475 1.49 36.42 0.24
C PHE A 475 1.99 37.77 0.72
N SER A 476 2.29 38.64 -0.23
CA SER A 476 2.49 40.06 0.04
C SER A 476 1.19 40.73 0.49
N ASP A 477 1.29 41.84 1.23
CA ASP A 477 0.13 42.65 1.65
C ASP A 477 -0.73 43.05 0.44
N GLN A 478 -0.10 43.30 -0.72
CA GLN A 478 -0.78 43.63 -1.97
C GLN A 478 -1.59 42.45 -2.53
N ALA A 479 -1.04 41.23 -2.47
CA ALA A 479 -1.74 40.02 -2.92
C ALA A 479 -2.95 39.72 -2.01
N VAL A 480 -2.78 39.85 -0.69
CA VAL A 480 -3.87 39.70 0.29
C VAL A 480 -4.97 40.74 0.04
N TYR A 481 -4.60 42.01 -0.15
CA TYR A 481 -5.57 43.07 -0.45
C TYR A 481 -6.30 42.81 -1.78
N SER A 482 -5.59 42.36 -2.81
CA SER A 482 -6.19 42.06 -4.12
C SER A 482 -7.19 40.88 -4.06
N ARG A 483 -7.04 40.00 -3.06
CA ARG A 483 -7.90 38.81 -2.89
C ARG A 483 -9.11 39.07 -2.00
N TYR A 484 -8.91 39.85 -0.92
CA TYR A 484 -9.91 40.01 0.15
C TYR A 484 -10.51 41.39 0.21
N PHE A 485 -10.06 42.35 -0.63
CA PHE A 485 -10.44 43.77 -0.63
C PHE A 485 -10.31 44.46 0.73
N THR A 486 -9.51 43.87 1.63
CA THR A 486 -9.27 44.40 2.96
C THR A 486 -7.87 43.98 3.42
N SER A 487 -7.27 44.77 4.27
CA SER A 487 -5.96 44.47 4.85
C SER A 487 -6.12 43.43 5.97
N ILE A 488 -5.88 42.19 5.67
CA ILE A 488 -5.90 41.08 6.64
C ILE A 488 -4.45 40.70 6.94
N LYS A 489 -4.00 40.92 8.19
CA LYS A 489 -2.64 40.60 8.63
C LYS A 489 -2.52 39.24 9.29
N THR A 490 -3.61 38.69 9.78
CA THR A 490 -3.63 37.39 10.49
C THR A 490 -4.80 36.53 10.00
N MET A 491 -4.55 35.24 9.89
CA MET A 491 -5.57 34.24 9.58
C MET A 491 -5.69 33.27 10.77
N PRO A 492 -6.52 33.60 11.78
CA PRO A 492 -6.71 32.75 12.96
C PRO A 492 -7.34 31.42 12.59
N HIS A 493 -7.08 30.38 13.41
CA HIS A 493 -7.61 29.04 13.26
C HIS A 493 -9.13 29.01 12.91
N LYS A 494 -9.96 29.70 13.68
CA LYS A 494 -11.41 29.72 13.43
C LYS A 494 -11.77 30.19 12.01
N LYS A 495 -11.14 31.25 11.52
CA LYS A 495 -11.37 31.75 10.15
C LYS A 495 -10.87 30.75 9.10
N MET A 496 -9.71 30.14 9.32
CA MET A 496 -9.19 29.15 8.40
C MET A 496 -10.07 27.90 8.39
N GLN A 497 -10.61 27.46 9.53
CA GLN A 497 -11.61 26.40 9.63
C GLN A 497 -12.84 26.68 8.74
N GLU A 498 -13.41 27.87 8.82
CA GLU A 498 -14.54 28.28 7.98
C GLU A 498 -14.17 28.30 6.49
N TYR A 499 -12.90 28.57 6.18
CA TYR A 499 -12.41 28.66 4.81
C TYR A 499 -12.19 27.28 4.17
N VAL A 500 -11.71 26.30 4.91
CA VAL A 500 -11.40 24.96 4.39
C VAL A 500 -12.59 23.98 4.51
N ASN A 501 -13.49 24.21 5.46
CA ASN A 501 -14.71 23.39 5.61
C ASN A 501 -15.82 23.95 4.73
N VAL A 502 -15.95 23.45 3.51
CA VAL A 502 -16.90 23.93 2.52
C VAL A 502 -18.05 22.95 2.29
N ASN A 503 -19.23 23.50 2.04
CA ASN A 503 -20.33 22.73 1.48
C ASN A 503 -20.20 22.74 -0.06
N TYR A 504 -19.76 21.64 -0.65
CA TYR A 504 -19.46 21.55 -2.09
C TYR A 504 -20.65 21.83 -3.01
N HIS A 505 -21.89 21.80 -2.52
CA HIS A 505 -23.06 22.24 -3.30
C HIS A 505 -23.12 23.75 -3.50
N LEU A 506 -22.54 24.50 -2.57
CA LEU A 506 -22.58 25.96 -2.59
C LEU A 506 -21.23 26.58 -2.92
N VAL A 507 -20.14 25.90 -2.51
CA VAL A 507 -18.79 26.40 -2.66
C VAL A 507 -17.91 25.29 -3.21
N MET A 508 -17.34 25.48 -4.39
CA MET A 508 -16.25 24.64 -4.89
C MET A 508 -14.94 25.40 -4.71
N SER A 509 -14.02 24.79 -4.00
CA SER A 509 -12.65 25.29 -3.84
C SER A 509 -11.67 24.21 -4.30
N ILE A 510 -10.83 24.51 -5.29
CA ILE A 510 -9.83 23.62 -5.85
C ILE A 510 -8.45 24.15 -5.46
N VAL A 511 -7.65 23.30 -4.85
CA VAL A 511 -6.25 23.60 -4.49
C VAL A 511 -5.29 22.98 -5.48
N GLY A 512 -4.21 23.71 -5.78
CA GLY A 512 -3.06 23.23 -6.56
C GLY A 512 -1.91 22.89 -5.61
N ILE A 513 -1.42 21.66 -5.69
CA ILE A 513 -0.45 21.08 -4.76
C ILE A 513 0.79 20.64 -5.52
N VAL A 514 1.95 20.97 -4.98
CA VAL A 514 3.25 20.44 -5.39
C VAL A 514 3.85 19.60 -4.26
N GLU A 515 4.61 18.61 -4.63
CA GLU A 515 5.38 17.84 -3.67
C GLU A 515 6.83 18.30 -3.67
N ILE A 516 7.32 18.73 -2.51
CA ILE A 516 8.70 19.17 -2.30
C ILE A 516 9.30 18.30 -1.20
N SER A 517 10.33 17.53 -1.54
CA SER A 517 11.04 16.65 -0.59
C SER A 517 10.12 15.70 0.20
N GLY A 518 9.07 15.18 -0.45
CA GLY A 518 8.13 14.24 0.17
C GLY A 518 7.00 14.90 0.96
N THR A 519 6.93 16.24 0.96
CA THR A 519 5.89 17.00 1.67
C THR A 519 5.02 17.74 0.66
N GLU A 520 3.70 17.64 0.85
CA GLU A 520 2.74 18.43 0.07
C GLU A 520 2.80 19.91 0.46
N LYS A 521 2.79 20.79 -0.55
CA LYS A 521 2.68 22.24 -0.40
C LYS A 521 1.55 22.75 -1.27
N ILE A 522 0.55 23.40 -0.70
CA ILE A 522 -0.46 24.15 -1.49
C ILE A 522 0.19 25.41 -2.03
N ILE A 523 0.11 25.60 -3.34
CA ILE A 523 0.68 26.75 -4.07
C ILE A 523 -0.38 27.61 -4.74
N ALA A 524 -1.61 27.13 -4.84
CA ALA A 524 -2.70 27.85 -5.47
C ALA A 524 -4.05 27.40 -4.93
N GLU A 525 -5.02 28.29 -4.97
CA GLU A 525 -6.42 28.00 -4.69
C GLU A 525 -7.31 28.81 -5.62
N ALA A 526 -8.34 28.16 -6.14
CA ALA A 526 -9.41 28.81 -6.89
C ALA A 526 -10.75 28.31 -6.36
N ARG A 527 -11.70 29.23 -6.18
CA ARG A 527 -13.04 28.87 -5.72
C ARG A 527 -14.14 29.61 -6.45
N TYR A 528 -15.29 28.98 -6.48
CA TYR A 528 -16.53 29.70 -6.68
C TYR A 528 -17.46 29.51 -5.47
N ALA A 529 -18.32 30.50 -5.22
CA ALA A 529 -19.35 30.47 -4.20
C ALA A 529 -20.68 30.98 -4.77
N ARG A 530 -21.79 30.33 -4.39
CA ARG A 530 -23.15 30.76 -4.73
C ARG A 530 -24.12 30.56 -3.59
N THR A 531 -25.24 31.23 -3.59
CA THR A 531 -26.40 30.84 -2.79
C THR A 531 -27.28 29.86 -3.58
N LYS A 532 -28.22 29.16 -2.91
CA LYS A 532 -29.10 28.20 -3.59
C LYS A 532 -30.00 28.82 -4.69
N GLN A 533 -30.16 30.14 -4.67
CA GLN A 533 -31.06 30.88 -5.57
C GLN A 533 -30.29 31.51 -6.74
N ASP A 534 -28.95 31.59 -6.67
CA ASP A 534 -28.17 32.31 -7.67
C ASP A 534 -27.87 31.41 -8.88
N ALA A 535 -28.16 31.95 -10.09
CA ALA A 535 -27.80 31.31 -11.33
C ALA A 535 -26.31 31.45 -11.65
N PHE A 536 -25.64 32.47 -11.11
CA PHE A 536 -24.22 32.76 -11.24
C PHE A 536 -23.49 32.52 -9.93
N ALA A 537 -22.21 32.16 -10.02
CA ALA A 537 -21.35 31.98 -8.86
C ALA A 537 -20.24 33.04 -8.86
N ASP A 538 -19.92 33.58 -7.69
CA ASP A 538 -18.79 34.48 -7.53
C ASP A 538 -17.48 33.71 -7.47
N THR A 539 -16.43 34.21 -8.16
CA THR A 539 -15.15 33.49 -8.27
C THR A 539 -13.99 34.28 -7.72
N ALA A 540 -13.03 33.56 -7.18
CA ALA A 540 -11.80 34.14 -6.67
C ALA A 540 -10.62 33.15 -6.80
N PHE A 541 -9.42 33.72 -7.01
CA PHE A 541 -8.19 32.98 -7.25
C PHE A 541 -7.06 33.52 -6.39
N ILE A 542 -6.16 32.65 -6.02
CA ILE A 542 -4.88 33.02 -5.44
C ILE A 542 -3.82 32.01 -5.85
N VAL A 543 -2.64 32.50 -6.21
CA VAL A 543 -1.48 31.68 -6.59
C VAL A 543 -0.26 32.23 -5.86
N ASP A 544 0.54 31.39 -5.26
CA ASP A 544 1.81 31.72 -4.63
C ASP A 544 2.73 32.44 -5.63
N GLU A 545 3.31 33.56 -5.22
CA GLU A 545 4.06 34.47 -6.08
C GLU A 545 5.25 33.77 -6.76
N GLU A 546 5.87 32.79 -6.12
CA GLU A 546 6.95 31.96 -6.69
C GLU A 546 6.49 31.16 -7.92
N TYR A 547 5.19 30.95 -8.09
CA TYR A 547 4.61 30.13 -9.16
C TYR A 547 3.82 30.97 -10.18
N HIS A 548 3.94 32.28 -10.15
CA HIS A 548 3.30 33.16 -11.14
C HIS A 548 3.82 32.91 -12.56
N SER A 549 3.03 33.31 -13.54
CA SER A 549 3.33 33.23 -14.98
C SER A 549 3.53 31.81 -15.54
N LYS A 550 3.26 30.76 -14.77
CA LYS A 550 3.34 29.35 -15.24
C LYS A 550 2.05 28.81 -15.84
N GLY A 551 0.95 29.57 -15.79
CA GLY A 551 -0.36 29.16 -16.35
C GLY A 551 -1.32 28.53 -15.36
N ILE A 552 -0.93 28.40 -14.09
CA ILE A 552 -1.69 27.70 -13.03
C ILE A 552 -3.09 28.33 -12.84
N ALA A 553 -3.18 29.66 -12.74
CA ALA A 553 -4.48 30.35 -12.58
C ALA A 553 -5.42 30.10 -13.76
N SER A 554 -4.89 30.12 -14.99
CA SER A 554 -5.71 29.82 -16.19
C SER A 554 -6.22 28.39 -16.19
N TYR A 555 -5.38 27.43 -15.82
CA TYR A 555 -5.78 26.03 -15.72
C TYR A 555 -6.83 25.80 -14.61
N LEU A 556 -6.66 26.43 -13.44
CA LEU A 556 -7.66 26.40 -12.37
C LEU A 556 -8.99 27.01 -12.82
N PHE A 557 -8.96 28.08 -13.62
CA PHE A 557 -10.16 28.69 -14.16
C PHE A 557 -10.91 27.72 -15.10
N GLU A 558 -10.21 27.03 -16.00
CA GLU A 558 -10.80 25.99 -16.85
C GLU A 558 -11.43 24.84 -16.03
N LEU A 559 -10.75 24.39 -14.95
CA LEU A 559 -11.28 23.39 -14.03
C LEU A 559 -12.56 23.87 -13.34
N LEU A 560 -12.57 25.12 -12.84
CA LEU A 560 -13.77 25.70 -12.22
C LEU A 560 -14.93 25.81 -13.20
N ILE A 561 -14.70 26.26 -14.44
CA ILE A 561 -15.73 26.35 -15.47
C ILE A 561 -16.33 24.98 -15.75
N ARG A 562 -15.49 23.96 -15.93
CA ARG A 562 -15.96 22.59 -16.18
C ARG A 562 -16.84 22.10 -15.05
N THR A 563 -16.36 22.22 -13.81
CA THR A 563 -17.08 21.77 -12.62
C THR A 563 -18.39 22.55 -12.43
N ALA A 564 -18.37 23.86 -12.60
CA ALA A 564 -19.56 24.72 -12.48
C ALA A 564 -20.65 24.35 -13.48
N ARG A 565 -20.29 24.04 -14.72
CA ARG A 565 -21.25 23.61 -15.76
C ARG A 565 -21.85 22.26 -15.45
N GLU A 566 -21.09 21.34 -14.92
CA GLU A 566 -21.58 20.02 -14.46
C GLU A 566 -22.60 20.17 -13.31
N GLU A 567 -22.43 21.20 -12.46
CA GLU A 567 -23.34 21.54 -11.35
C GLU A 567 -24.50 22.50 -11.78
N GLY A 568 -24.64 22.74 -13.07
CA GLY A 568 -25.75 23.53 -13.62
C GLY A 568 -25.66 25.05 -13.38
N ILE A 569 -24.48 25.57 -13.02
CA ILE A 569 -24.22 27.01 -12.88
C ILE A 569 -24.21 27.64 -14.27
N GLN A 570 -24.89 28.79 -14.42
CA GLN A 570 -25.08 29.45 -15.72
C GLN A 570 -23.97 30.43 -16.08
N GLY A 571 -23.12 30.81 -15.14
CA GLY A 571 -22.02 31.73 -15.38
C GLY A 571 -21.28 32.10 -14.10
N PHE A 572 -20.24 32.90 -14.25
CA PHE A 572 -19.46 33.44 -13.16
C PHE A 572 -19.58 34.94 -13.02
N THR A 573 -19.45 35.43 -11.81
CA THR A 573 -19.16 36.84 -11.49
C THR A 573 -17.79 36.92 -10.82
N ALA A 574 -17.13 38.06 -10.90
CA ALA A 574 -15.91 38.33 -10.20
C ALA A 574 -15.66 39.84 -10.04
N ASP A 575 -15.13 40.26 -8.90
CA ASP A 575 -14.65 41.59 -8.67
C ASP A 575 -13.11 41.61 -8.74
N VAL A 576 -12.55 42.47 -9.59
CA VAL A 576 -11.10 42.56 -9.81
C VAL A 576 -10.64 43.98 -9.73
N LEU A 577 -9.65 44.29 -8.88
CA LEU A 577 -9.02 45.61 -8.86
C LEU A 577 -8.47 45.99 -10.24
N ALA A 578 -8.70 47.19 -10.69
CA ALA A 578 -8.19 47.69 -11.97
C ALA A 578 -6.65 47.64 -12.08
N THR A 579 -5.96 47.63 -10.95
CA THR A 579 -4.51 47.48 -10.86
C THR A 579 -4.04 46.03 -11.01
N ASN A 580 -4.92 45.03 -10.83
CA ASN A 580 -4.59 43.62 -10.92
C ASN A 580 -4.68 43.09 -12.37
N LYS A 581 -3.79 43.63 -13.23
CA LYS A 581 -3.72 43.24 -14.65
C LYS A 581 -3.49 41.75 -14.89
N ALA A 582 -2.82 41.08 -13.96
CA ALA A 582 -2.55 39.66 -14.08
C ALA A 582 -3.85 38.83 -13.99
N MET A 583 -4.73 39.15 -13.06
CA MET A 583 -6.01 38.46 -12.89
C MET A 583 -6.98 38.82 -14.05
N LEU A 584 -7.01 40.06 -14.49
CA LEU A 584 -7.81 40.44 -15.66
C LEU A 584 -7.47 39.60 -16.89
N LYS A 585 -6.16 39.35 -17.14
CA LYS A 585 -5.69 38.47 -18.22
C LYS A 585 -6.13 37.01 -18.06
N VAL A 586 -6.35 36.51 -16.82
CA VAL A 586 -6.88 35.15 -16.60
C VAL A 586 -8.33 35.09 -17.07
N TYR A 587 -9.15 36.07 -16.71
CA TYR A 587 -10.55 36.14 -17.11
C TYR A 587 -10.72 36.41 -18.60
N GLU A 588 -9.87 37.26 -19.21
CA GLU A 588 -9.85 37.52 -20.65
C GLU A 588 -9.60 36.26 -21.51
N LYS A 589 -8.97 35.22 -20.94
CA LYS A 589 -8.78 33.93 -21.61
C LYS A 589 -10.00 33.01 -21.50
N SER A 590 -11.10 33.49 -20.93
CA SER A 590 -12.34 32.73 -20.88
C SER A 590 -12.78 32.28 -22.27
N PRO A 591 -13.23 31.01 -22.43
CA PRO A 591 -13.88 30.57 -23.66
C PRO A 591 -15.28 31.21 -23.86
N PHE A 592 -15.76 31.96 -22.85
CA PHE A 592 -17.06 32.64 -22.87
C PHE A 592 -16.89 34.15 -22.86
N PRO A 593 -17.90 34.90 -23.35
CA PRO A 593 -17.88 36.37 -23.35
C PRO A 593 -17.71 36.94 -21.96
N VAL A 594 -16.79 37.88 -21.79
CA VAL A 594 -16.55 38.58 -20.52
C VAL A 594 -17.14 39.98 -20.64
N GLN A 595 -18.15 40.29 -19.85
CA GLN A 595 -18.71 41.63 -19.70
C GLN A 595 -18.03 42.31 -18.53
N THR A 596 -17.67 43.58 -18.70
CA THR A 596 -16.94 44.33 -17.70
C THR A 596 -17.60 45.67 -17.43
N VAL A 597 -17.79 45.99 -16.16
CA VAL A 597 -18.22 47.32 -15.71
C VAL A 597 -17.17 47.84 -14.73
N LEU A 598 -16.65 49.03 -14.97
CA LEU A 598 -15.69 49.65 -14.07
C LEU A 598 -16.44 50.57 -13.10
N SER A 599 -16.35 50.26 -11.81
CA SER A 599 -16.94 51.04 -10.73
C SER A 599 -15.91 51.25 -9.62
N ARG A 600 -15.63 52.49 -9.24
CA ARG A 600 -14.74 52.88 -8.12
C ARG A 600 -13.36 52.18 -8.12
N GLY A 601 -12.77 51.93 -9.31
CA GLY A 601 -11.47 51.26 -9.43
C GLY A 601 -11.51 49.73 -9.34
N ILE A 602 -12.71 49.14 -9.39
CA ILE A 602 -12.95 47.70 -9.43
C ILE A 602 -13.67 47.38 -10.76
N TYR A 603 -13.20 46.36 -11.46
CA TYR A 603 -13.91 45.75 -12.55
C TYR A 603 -14.86 44.69 -12.02
N GLU A 604 -16.16 44.91 -12.18
CA GLU A 604 -17.21 43.91 -12.00
C GLU A 604 -17.34 43.11 -13.29
N LEU A 605 -16.98 41.83 -13.22
CA LEU A 605 -16.98 40.91 -14.36
C LEU A 605 -18.21 40.01 -14.30
N THR A 606 -18.85 39.80 -15.48
CA THR A 606 -19.91 38.79 -15.65
C THR A 606 -19.56 37.91 -16.85
N ILE A 607 -19.55 36.60 -16.66
CA ILE A 607 -19.09 35.59 -17.62
C ILE A 607 -20.19 34.53 -17.78
N PRO A 608 -21.21 34.78 -18.62
CA PRO A 608 -22.25 33.78 -18.87
C PRO A 608 -21.71 32.62 -19.70
N PHE A 609 -22.03 31.38 -19.32
CA PHE A 609 -21.63 30.17 -20.05
C PHE A 609 -22.46 29.90 -21.31
N THR A 610 -23.49 30.68 -21.53
CA THR A 610 -24.25 30.77 -22.77
C THR A 610 -24.33 32.24 -23.22
N PRO A 611 -24.37 32.55 -24.53
CA PRO A 611 -24.55 33.91 -24.98
C PRO A 611 -25.85 34.50 -24.42
N LEU A 612 -25.81 35.73 -23.93
CA LEU A 612 -26.98 36.46 -23.38
C LEU A 612 -28.17 36.55 -24.33
N SER A 613 -27.92 36.47 -25.66
CA SER A 613 -28.95 36.42 -26.70
C SER A 613 -29.84 35.17 -26.62
N GLU A 614 -29.36 34.07 -25.99
CA GLU A 614 -30.13 32.84 -25.81
C GLU A 614 -30.86 32.79 -24.45
N LEU A 615 -30.35 33.49 -23.43
CA LEU A 615 -31.00 33.60 -22.12
C LEU A 615 -32.28 34.47 -22.18
N LYS A 616 -32.31 35.53 -23.01
CA LYS A 616 -33.48 36.38 -23.18
C LYS A 616 -34.62 35.76 -23.99
N LYS A 617 -34.46 34.56 -24.55
CA LYS A 617 -35.50 33.83 -25.29
C LYS A 617 -36.24 32.78 -24.42
N ARG A 618 -35.90 32.66 -23.14
CA ARG A 618 -36.52 31.68 -22.21
C ARG A 618 -37.43 32.30 -21.15
N ASP A 619 -37.55 33.63 -21.12
CA ASP A 619 -38.61 34.38 -20.39
C ASP A 619 -39.80 34.73 -21.40
#